data_00a6cae69113cca5f1695827d82aee04
#
_entry.id   00a6cae69113cca5f1695827d82aee04
#
_cell.length_a   1.000
_cell.length_b   1.000
_cell.length_c   1.000
_cell.angle_alpha   90.00
_cell.angle_beta   90.00
_cell.angle_gamma   90.00
#
_symmetry.space_group_name_H-M   'P 1'
#
loop_
_entity.id
_entity.type
_entity.pdbx_description
1 polymer ?
#
loop_
_entity_poly.entity_id
_entity_poly.type
_entity_poly.pdbx_seq_one_letter_code
_entity_poly.pdbx_strand_id
1 'polypeptide(L)'
;DEPKIECAYRELEEETGYRCENLEYLMSLNTTVAFCDEAIDVFVARNLIPSKQHLNEDEVINVERWSVEDLQELIYTGKMTDAKTVAAIMAYAAKYGKQGK
;
A
#
# COMPACT_ATOMS: atom_id res chain seq x y z
N ASP A 1 2.70 18.75 13.65
CA ASP A 1 2.15 17.84 12.64
C ASP A 1 3.24 17.17 11.85
N GLU A 2 3.09 15.88 11.69
CA GLU A 2 4.07 15.08 10.98
C GLU A 2 3.82 15.17 9.48
N PRO A 3 4.84 15.44 8.66
CA PRO A 3 4.65 15.37 7.21
C PRO A 3 4.17 14.02 6.78
N LYS A 4 3.34 13.98 5.74
CA LYS A 4 2.75 12.73 5.27
C LYS A 4 3.79 11.67 4.91
N ILE A 5 4.88 12.09 4.28
CA ILE A 5 5.90 11.13 3.87
C ILE A 5 6.59 10.51 5.08
N GLU A 6 6.83 11.30 6.13
CA GLU A 6 7.46 10.78 7.33
C GLU A 6 6.53 9.85 8.07
N CYS A 7 5.24 10.18 8.07
CA CYS A 7 4.25 9.28 8.63
C CYS A 7 4.26 7.94 7.89
N ALA A 8 4.38 7.99 6.56
CA ALA A 8 4.39 6.77 5.75
C ALA A 8 5.60 5.90 6.07
N TYR A 9 6.79 6.50 6.24
CA TYR A 9 7.98 5.74 6.65
C TYR A 9 7.75 5.06 8.00
N ARG A 10 7.22 5.80 8.94
CA ARG A 10 7.01 5.28 10.29
C ARG A 10 5.99 4.15 10.30
N GLU A 11 4.89 4.34 9.60
CA GLU A 11 3.83 3.33 9.57
C GLU A 11 4.24 2.09 8.81
N LEU A 12 5.06 2.24 7.76
CA LEU A 12 5.58 1.08 7.08
C LEU A 12 6.28 0.15 8.06
N GLU A 13 7.15 0.72 8.87
CA GLU A 13 7.90 -0.10 9.83
C GLU A 13 7.00 -0.65 10.92
N GLU A 14 6.12 0.19 11.47
CA GLU A 14 5.26 -0.24 12.56
C GLU A 14 4.31 -1.35 12.16
N GLU A 15 3.77 -1.27 10.95
CA GLU A 15 2.75 -2.20 10.52
C GLU A 15 3.30 -3.43 9.84
N THR A 16 4.39 -3.31 9.09
CA THR A 16 4.91 -4.44 8.33
C THR A 16 6.19 -5.03 8.89
N GLY A 17 6.90 -4.31 9.73
CA GLY A 17 8.20 -4.76 10.21
C GLY A 17 9.32 -4.55 9.20
N TYR A 18 9.11 -3.71 8.21
CA TYR A 18 10.13 -3.39 7.22
C TYR A 18 10.37 -1.91 7.16
N ARG A 19 11.60 -1.54 6.79
CA ARG A 19 11.99 -0.17 6.51
C ARG A 19 12.48 -0.08 5.08
N CYS A 20 12.54 1.12 4.56
CA CYS A 20 13.17 1.37 3.26
C CYS A 20 13.84 2.73 3.33
N GLU A 21 14.78 2.98 2.43
CA GLU A 21 15.49 4.25 2.41
C GLU A 21 14.71 5.35 1.72
N ASN A 22 14.01 4.99 0.67
CA ASN A 22 13.24 5.97 -0.09
C ASN A 22 11.88 5.41 -0.45
N LEU A 23 10.84 6.13 -0.07
CA LEU A 23 9.48 5.86 -0.53
C LEU A 23 9.25 6.67 -1.80
N GLU A 24 8.65 6.02 -2.78
CA GLU A 24 8.30 6.68 -4.02
C GLU A 24 6.82 6.99 -4.04
N TYR A 25 6.47 8.25 -4.25
CA TYR A 25 5.08 8.64 -4.34
C TYR A 25 4.48 8.07 -5.62
N LEU A 26 3.34 7.40 -5.51
CA LEU A 26 2.68 6.83 -6.67
C LEU A 26 1.48 7.68 -7.09
N MET A 27 0.59 7.96 -6.17
CA MET A 27 -0.63 8.68 -6.50
C MET A 27 -1.39 9.06 -5.24
N SER A 28 -2.39 9.90 -5.42
CA SER A 28 -3.32 10.23 -4.35
C SER A 28 -4.72 9.86 -4.76
N LEU A 29 -5.51 9.46 -3.78
CA LEU A 29 -6.91 9.09 -3.99
C LEU A 29 -7.76 9.94 -3.07
N ASN A 30 -8.93 10.32 -3.57
CA ASN A 30 -9.95 10.94 -2.75
C ASN A 30 -11.09 9.97 -2.62
N THR A 31 -11.50 9.72 -1.39
CA THR A 31 -12.66 8.87 -1.14
C THR A 31 -13.70 9.69 -0.40
N THR A 32 -14.95 9.34 -0.61
CA THR A 32 -16.05 9.99 0.09
C THR A 32 -16.89 8.91 0.76
N VAL A 33 -17.01 9.01 2.07
CA VAL A 33 -17.84 8.09 2.84
C VAL A 33 -18.84 8.92 3.59
N ALA A 34 -20.13 8.73 3.26
CA ALA A 34 -21.20 9.54 3.83
C ALA A 34 -20.93 11.01 3.55
N PHE A 35 -20.63 11.81 4.58
CA PHE A 35 -20.37 13.22 4.41
C PHE A 35 -18.90 13.56 4.66
N CYS A 36 -18.04 12.55 4.72
CA CYS A 36 -16.63 12.76 4.98
C CYS A 36 -15.81 12.47 3.74
N ASP A 37 -14.92 13.40 3.40
CA ASP A 37 -13.95 13.20 2.32
C ASP A 37 -12.64 12.79 2.93
N GLU A 38 -11.99 11.85 2.30
CA GLU A 38 -10.71 11.35 2.76
C GLU A 38 -9.71 11.40 1.63
N ALA A 39 -8.51 11.90 1.90
CA ALA A 39 -7.41 11.89 0.93
C ALA A 39 -6.40 10.85 1.37
N ILE A 40 -6.01 9.99 0.44
CA ILE A 40 -5.08 8.90 0.71
C ILE A 40 -3.91 9.02 -0.25
N ASP A 41 -2.70 9.08 0.29
CA ASP A 41 -1.49 9.06 -0.53
C ASP A 41 -0.95 7.65 -0.57
N VAL A 42 -0.60 7.20 -1.78
CA VAL A 42 -0.07 5.85 -1.99
C VAL A 42 1.39 5.95 -2.36
N PHE A 43 2.21 5.20 -1.65
CA PHE A 43 3.64 5.16 -1.87
C PHE A 43 4.10 3.76 -2.21
N VAL A 44 5.21 3.66 -2.93
CA VAL A 44 5.86 2.39 -3.22
C VAL A 44 7.15 2.30 -2.41
N ALA A 45 7.31 1.22 -1.69
CA ALA A 45 8.52 0.95 -0.91
C ALA A 45 9.29 -0.18 -1.59
N ARG A 46 10.56 0.05 -1.85
CA ARG A 46 11.43 -0.94 -2.48
C ARG A 46 12.67 -1.15 -1.62
N ASN A 47 13.34 -2.26 -1.89
CA ASN A 47 14.59 -2.58 -1.17
C ASN A 47 14.34 -2.60 0.32
N LEU A 48 13.34 -3.42 0.69
CA LEU A 48 12.89 -3.47 2.07
C LEU A 48 13.97 -4.05 2.97
N ILE A 49 14.09 -3.46 4.14
CA ILE A 49 15.07 -3.87 5.15
C ILE A 49 14.30 -4.40 6.34
N PRO A 50 14.57 -5.65 6.76
CA PRO A 50 13.83 -6.21 7.90
C PRO A 50 14.01 -5.37 9.16
N SER A 51 12.95 -5.21 9.91
CA SER A 51 12.92 -4.50 11.16
C SER A 51 11.88 -5.19 12.06
N LYS A 52 11.17 -4.44 12.87
CA LYS A 52 10.18 -5.02 13.77
C LYS A 52 8.85 -4.30 13.66
N GLN A 53 7.77 -5.07 13.68
CA GLN A 53 6.44 -4.50 13.80
C GLN A 53 6.25 -3.88 15.17
N HIS A 54 5.44 -2.82 15.22
CA HIS A 54 5.05 -2.18 16.47
C HIS A 54 3.56 -1.89 16.37
N LEU A 55 2.77 -2.94 16.50
CA LEU A 55 1.32 -2.81 16.39
C LEU A 55 0.73 -2.42 17.74
N ASN A 56 -0.41 -1.74 17.67
CA ASN A 56 -1.18 -1.48 18.88
C ASN A 56 -1.77 -2.79 19.38
N GLU A 57 -2.15 -2.79 20.64
CA GLU A 57 -2.62 -4.00 21.32
C GLU A 57 -3.72 -4.73 20.57
N ASP A 58 -4.62 -3.97 19.97
CA ASP A 58 -5.79 -4.54 19.32
C ASP A 58 -5.62 -4.69 17.81
N GLU A 59 -4.42 -4.42 17.30
CA GLU A 59 -4.15 -4.57 15.88
C GLU A 59 -3.61 -5.95 15.57
N VAL A 60 -4.06 -6.50 14.43
CA VAL A 60 -3.52 -7.74 13.92
C VAL A 60 -3.28 -7.54 12.43
N ILE A 61 -2.01 -7.52 12.03
CA ILE A 61 -1.65 -7.32 10.64
C ILE A 61 -0.72 -8.44 10.22
N ASN A 62 -1.13 -9.19 9.22
CA ASN A 62 -0.31 -10.25 8.63
C ASN A 62 0.26 -9.75 7.32
N VAL A 63 1.57 -9.89 7.16
CA VAL A 63 2.26 -9.46 5.96
C VAL A 63 2.40 -10.68 5.06
N GLU A 64 1.93 -10.54 3.80
CA GLU A 64 1.98 -11.63 2.83
C GLU A 64 2.69 -11.17 1.58
N ARG A 65 3.22 -12.12 0.84
CA ARG A 65 3.89 -11.85 -0.42
C ARG A 65 3.06 -12.40 -1.56
N TRP A 66 2.84 -11.56 -2.56
CA TRP A 66 2.03 -11.91 -3.72
C TRP A 66 2.69 -11.38 -4.97
N SER A 67 2.59 -12.09 -6.06
CA SER A 67 2.96 -11.52 -7.35
C SER A 67 1.88 -10.53 -7.77
N VAL A 68 2.26 -9.58 -8.62
CA VAL A 68 1.28 -8.63 -9.15
C VAL A 68 0.21 -9.36 -9.93
N GLU A 69 0.61 -10.36 -10.72
CA GLU A 69 -0.35 -11.14 -11.49
C GLU A 69 -1.38 -11.83 -10.62
N ASP A 70 -0.94 -12.40 -9.50
CA ASP A 70 -1.87 -13.06 -8.59
C ASP A 70 -2.80 -12.08 -7.92
N LEU A 71 -2.30 -10.88 -7.60
CA LEU A 71 -3.16 -9.85 -7.03
C LEU A 71 -4.20 -9.40 -8.03
N GLN A 72 -3.82 -9.25 -9.30
CA GLN A 72 -4.77 -8.89 -10.35
C GLN A 72 -5.83 -9.97 -10.51
N GLU A 73 -5.43 -11.23 -10.39
CA GLU A 73 -6.38 -12.32 -10.47
C GLU A 73 -7.39 -12.27 -9.34
N LEU A 74 -6.96 -11.92 -8.14
CA LEU A 74 -7.87 -11.76 -7.02
C LEU A 74 -8.90 -10.66 -7.31
N ILE A 75 -8.46 -9.59 -7.97
CA ILE A 75 -9.34 -8.49 -8.32
C ILE A 75 -10.36 -8.95 -9.35
N TYR A 76 -9.89 -9.59 -10.42
CA TYR A 76 -10.80 -10.00 -11.51
C TYR A 76 -11.78 -11.06 -11.10
N THR A 77 -11.45 -11.89 -10.13
CA THR A 77 -12.34 -12.93 -9.65
C THR A 77 -13.22 -12.48 -8.49
N GLY A 78 -13.11 -11.21 -8.11
CA GLY A 78 -13.98 -10.65 -7.08
C GLY A 78 -13.58 -10.98 -5.66
N LYS A 79 -12.37 -11.50 -5.45
CA LYS A 79 -11.90 -11.83 -4.11
C LYS A 79 -11.22 -10.66 -3.42
N MET A 80 -10.78 -9.68 -4.20
CA MET A 80 -10.18 -8.45 -3.69
C MET A 80 -11.06 -7.30 -4.15
N THR A 81 -11.78 -6.67 -3.23
CA THR A 81 -12.78 -5.68 -3.59
C THR A 81 -12.59 -4.32 -2.94
N ASP A 82 -11.64 -4.19 -2.01
CA ASP A 82 -11.40 -2.90 -1.38
C ASP A 82 -10.91 -1.89 -2.41
N ALA A 83 -11.65 -0.79 -2.56
CA ALA A 83 -11.37 0.16 -3.63
C ALA A 83 -9.97 0.74 -3.56
N LYS A 84 -9.48 1.08 -2.38
CA LYS A 84 -8.15 1.66 -2.23
C LYS A 84 -7.08 0.68 -2.68
N THR A 85 -7.22 -0.56 -2.24
CA THR A 85 -6.25 -1.59 -2.55
C THR A 85 -6.26 -1.93 -4.03
N VAL A 86 -7.46 -2.03 -4.61
CA VAL A 86 -7.59 -2.30 -6.05
C VAL A 86 -6.91 -1.20 -6.86
N ALA A 87 -7.20 0.06 -6.51
CA ALA A 87 -6.60 1.18 -7.23
C ALA A 87 -5.08 1.17 -7.12
N ALA A 88 -4.56 0.92 -5.92
CA ALA A 88 -3.12 0.90 -5.71
C ALA A 88 -2.45 -0.21 -6.52
N ILE A 89 -3.02 -1.41 -6.50
CA ILE A 89 -2.46 -2.55 -7.22
C ILE A 89 -2.47 -2.28 -8.73
N MET A 90 -3.60 -1.82 -9.24
CA MET A 90 -3.71 -1.59 -10.67
C MET A 90 -2.83 -0.44 -11.14
N ALA A 91 -2.72 0.63 -10.34
CA ALA A 91 -1.84 1.73 -10.70
C ALA A 91 -0.38 1.29 -10.71
N TYR A 92 0.01 0.50 -9.73
CA TYR A 92 1.36 -0.03 -9.67
C TYR A 92 1.63 -0.92 -10.89
N ALA A 93 0.70 -1.80 -11.22
CA ALA A 93 0.85 -2.70 -12.36
C ALA A 93 0.96 -1.92 -13.66
N ALA A 94 0.16 -0.86 -13.82
CA ALA A 94 0.19 -0.06 -15.02
C ALA A 94 1.51 0.69 -15.17
N LYS A 95 2.04 1.20 -14.07
CA LYS A 95 3.24 2.01 -14.13
C LYS A 95 4.53 1.17 -14.21
N TYR A 96 4.56 0.07 -13.48
CA TYR A 96 5.81 -0.70 -13.33
C TYR A 96 5.71 -2.13 -13.85
N GLY A 97 4.53 -2.59 -14.21
CA GLY A 97 4.37 -3.93 -14.72
C GLY A 97 5.01 -4.10 -16.07
N LYS A 98 5.18 -5.34 -16.48
CA LYS A 98 5.73 -5.61 -17.79
C LYS A 98 4.72 -5.24 -18.85
N GLN A 99 5.13 -4.39 -19.75
CA GLN A 99 4.24 -3.86 -20.76
C GLN A 99 4.66 -4.40 -22.11
N GLY A 100 3.77 -5.14 -22.73
CA GLY A 100 3.97 -5.52 -24.12
C GLY A 100 5.35 -6.05 -24.43
N LYS A 101 5.87 -6.65 -23.51
CA LYS A 101 7.24 -7.10 -23.69
C LYS A 101 7.35 -8.07 -24.82
#